data_e169bcd0e3e1ee2c090cba42686b569f
#
_entry.id   e169bcd0e3e1ee2c090cba42686b569f
#
_cell.length_a   1.000
_cell.length_b   1.000
_cell.length_c   1.000
_cell.angle_alpha   90.00
_cell.angle_beta   90.00
_cell.angle_gamma   90.00
#
_symmetry.space_group_name_H-M   'P 1'
#
loop_
_entity.id
_entity.type
_entity.pdbx_description
1 polymer ?
#
loop_
_entity_poly.entity_id
_entity_poly.type
_entity_poly.pdbx_seq_one_letter_code
_entity_poly.pdbx_strand_id
1 'polypeptide(L)'
;LITDLENYAKKLGFKTELFKGDKNTLKNYISKGVPVIILVDFGFLFASVPHYLVVFGFDEMGFYAHTGYEAEKFYSFEELDRIWRRMGRVGLAIYR
;
A
#
# COMPACT_ATOMS: atom_id res chain seq x y z
N LEU A 1 4.41 10.12 8.70
CA LEU A 1 3.67 8.95 9.20
C LEU A 1 2.39 8.75 8.39
N ILE A 2 1.91 7.53 8.35
CA ILE A 2 0.68 7.22 7.59
C ILE A 2 -0.55 7.93 8.17
N THR A 3 -0.55 8.19 9.47
CA THR A 3 -1.60 8.96 10.13
C THR A 3 -1.60 10.42 9.66
N ASP A 4 -0.45 10.97 9.31
CA ASP A 4 -0.37 12.32 8.76
C ASP A 4 -1.01 12.38 7.37
N LEU A 5 -0.78 11.35 6.55
CA LEU A 5 -1.43 11.23 5.25
C LEU A 5 -2.94 11.11 5.40
N GLU A 6 -3.40 10.31 6.36
CA GLU A 6 -4.82 10.16 6.65
C GLU A 6 -5.46 11.50 7.05
N ASN A 7 -4.84 12.22 7.97
CA ASN A 7 -5.36 13.50 8.44
C ASN A 7 -5.40 14.53 7.31
N TYR A 8 -4.38 14.55 6.47
CA TYR A 8 -4.35 15.45 5.32
C TYR A 8 -5.47 15.14 4.33
N ALA A 9 -5.68 13.86 4.03
CA ALA A 9 -6.75 13.45 3.12
C ALA A 9 -8.12 13.85 3.66
N LYS A 10 -8.37 13.65 4.96
CA LYS A 10 -9.60 14.09 5.62
C LYS A 10 -9.79 15.59 5.51
N LYS A 11 -8.72 16.35 5.73
CA LYS A 11 -8.75 17.81 5.62
C LYS A 11 -9.16 18.27 4.22
N LEU A 12 -8.78 17.50 3.19
CA LEU A 12 -9.16 17.78 1.81
C LEU A 12 -10.57 17.28 1.45
N GLY A 13 -11.29 16.67 2.39
CA GLY A 13 -12.66 16.21 2.18
C GLY A 13 -12.80 14.78 1.73
N PHE A 14 -11.72 13.99 1.75
CA PHE A 14 -11.77 12.57 1.40
C PHE A 14 -12.19 11.72 2.59
N LYS A 15 -12.77 10.59 2.29
CA LYS A 15 -12.99 9.50 3.25
C LYS A 15 -11.73 8.65 3.32
N THR A 16 -11.43 8.13 4.50
CA THR A 16 -10.23 7.34 4.72
C THR A 16 -10.54 6.11 5.55
N GLU A 17 -9.81 5.03 5.28
CA GLU A 17 -9.81 3.83 6.11
C GLU A 17 -8.38 3.40 6.33
N LEU A 18 -7.93 3.50 7.58
CA LEU A 18 -6.62 3.01 8.02
C LEU A 18 -6.83 1.59 8.56
N PHE A 19 -6.03 0.64 8.09
CA PHE A 19 -6.27 -0.76 8.42
C PHE A 19 -4.98 -1.55 8.52
N LYS A 20 -5.07 -2.72 9.14
CA LYS A 20 -4.12 -3.81 9.00
C LYS A 20 -4.81 -4.92 8.22
N GLY A 21 -4.13 -5.50 7.24
CA GLY A 21 -4.79 -6.46 6.40
C GLY A 21 -3.83 -7.44 5.73
N ASP A 22 -4.30 -8.01 4.64
CA ASP A 22 -3.57 -8.97 3.83
C ASP A 22 -3.83 -8.70 2.35
N LYS A 23 -3.34 -9.60 1.47
CA LYS A 23 -3.54 -9.44 0.03
C LYS A 23 -5.01 -9.37 -0.37
N ASN A 24 -5.88 -10.07 0.35
CA ASN A 24 -7.32 -10.06 0.05
C ASN A 24 -7.95 -8.71 0.39
N THR A 25 -7.49 -8.07 1.45
CA THR A 25 -7.91 -6.71 1.81
C THR A 25 -7.56 -5.75 0.67
N LEU A 26 -6.34 -5.82 0.15
CA LEU A 26 -5.91 -4.98 -0.98
C LEU A 26 -6.76 -5.25 -2.22
N LYS A 27 -6.97 -6.51 -2.56
CA LYS A 27 -7.79 -6.89 -3.72
C LYS A 27 -9.21 -6.33 -3.61
N ASN A 28 -9.79 -6.38 -2.41
CA ASN A 28 -11.13 -5.85 -2.18
C ASN A 28 -11.23 -4.36 -2.48
N TYR A 29 -10.31 -3.56 -1.96
CA TYR A 29 -10.29 -2.12 -2.25
C TYR A 29 -10.08 -1.84 -3.72
N ILE A 30 -9.08 -2.48 -4.32
CA ILE A 30 -8.74 -2.25 -5.73
C ILE A 30 -9.90 -2.63 -6.65
N SER A 31 -10.60 -3.73 -6.34
CA SER A 31 -11.77 -4.17 -7.10
C SER A 31 -12.91 -3.16 -7.07
N LYS A 32 -12.95 -2.30 -6.06
CA LYS A 32 -13.94 -1.21 -5.94
C LYS A 32 -13.42 0.10 -6.56
N GLY A 33 -12.27 0.07 -7.20
CA GLY A 33 -11.66 1.25 -7.78
C GLY A 33 -10.93 2.14 -6.77
N VAL A 34 -10.56 1.60 -5.61
CA VAL A 34 -9.90 2.35 -4.55
C VAL A 34 -8.45 1.92 -4.44
N PRO A 35 -7.48 2.72 -4.90
CA PRO A 35 -6.07 2.46 -4.68
C PRO A 35 -5.74 2.55 -3.19
N VAL A 36 -4.71 1.81 -2.77
CA VAL A 36 -4.33 1.74 -1.36
C VAL A 36 -2.87 2.14 -1.19
N ILE A 37 -2.64 3.06 -0.26
CA ILE A 37 -1.28 3.41 0.14
C ILE A 37 -0.86 2.42 1.22
N ILE A 38 0.30 1.77 1.01
CA ILE A 38 0.85 0.86 2.01
C ILE A 38 2.28 1.29 2.37
N LEU A 39 2.68 1.01 3.60
CA LEU A 39 4.04 1.23 4.06
C LEU A 39 4.80 -0.08 4.01
N VAL A 40 5.92 -0.08 3.31
CA VAL A 40 6.77 -1.26 3.13
C VAL A 40 8.20 -0.94 3.58
N ASP A 41 9.01 -1.98 3.72
CA ASP A 41 10.43 -1.84 4.04
C ASP A 41 11.24 -2.55 2.95
N PHE A 42 11.98 -1.77 2.18
CA PHE A 42 12.89 -2.28 1.15
C PHE A 42 14.25 -2.68 1.70
N GLY A 43 14.46 -2.55 3.00
CA GLY A 43 15.75 -2.81 3.62
C GLY A 43 16.21 -4.24 3.48
N PHE A 44 17.52 -4.43 3.72
CA PHE A 44 18.16 -5.73 3.64
C PHE A 44 19.07 -5.90 4.84
N LEU A 45 19.05 -7.09 5.47
CA LEU A 45 19.78 -7.43 6.69
C LEU A 45 19.39 -6.47 7.83
N PHE A 46 20.32 -5.61 8.26
CA PHE A 46 20.12 -4.70 9.39
C PHE A 46 19.69 -3.30 8.98
N ALA A 47 19.61 -3.04 7.67
CA ALA A 47 19.21 -1.74 7.19
C ALA A 47 17.69 -1.72 6.96
N SER A 48 17.00 -0.71 7.51
CA SER A 48 15.58 -0.47 7.27
C SER A 48 15.45 0.68 6.29
N VAL A 49 14.63 0.49 5.23
CA VAL A 49 14.38 1.50 4.21
C VAL A 49 12.86 1.59 4.02
N PRO A 50 12.16 2.31 4.93
CA PRO A 50 10.72 2.47 4.81
C PRO A 50 10.35 3.27 3.56
N HIS A 51 9.28 2.86 2.89
CA HIS A 51 8.81 3.51 1.69
C HIS A 51 7.30 3.29 1.53
N TYR A 52 6.62 4.28 0.96
CA TYR A 52 5.20 4.14 0.64
C TYR A 52 5.05 3.68 -0.80
N LEU A 53 4.11 2.75 -1.00
CA LEU A 53 3.66 2.32 -2.33
C LEU A 53 2.19 2.65 -2.48
N VAL A 54 1.77 2.98 -3.70
CA VAL A 54 0.35 3.09 -4.03
C VAL A 54 -0.01 1.86 -4.87
N VAL A 55 -0.70 0.92 -4.28
CA VAL A 55 -1.13 -0.30 -4.95
C VAL A 55 -2.45 -0.01 -5.67
N PHE A 56 -2.48 -0.20 -6.99
CA PHE A 56 -3.63 0.23 -7.80
C PHE A 56 -4.22 -0.87 -8.68
N GLY A 57 -3.56 -2.00 -8.81
CA GLY A 57 -4.04 -3.08 -9.65
C GLY A 57 -3.50 -4.43 -9.23
N PHE A 58 -4.10 -5.48 -9.73
CA PHE A 58 -3.59 -6.84 -9.53
C PHE A 58 -4.03 -7.75 -10.67
N ASP A 59 -3.30 -8.81 -10.83
CA ASP A 59 -3.69 -9.94 -11.68
C ASP A 59 -3.56 -11.23 -10.85
N GLU A 60 -3.58 -12.38 -11.51
CA GLU A 60 -3.49 -13.67 -10.83
C GLU A 60 -2.11 -13.96 -10.22
N MET A 61 -1.09 -13.17 -10.56
CA MET A 61 0.29 -13.39 -10.11
C MET A 61 0.75 -12.39 -9.05
N GLY A 62 0.15 -11.22 -8.98
CA GLY A 62 0.59 -10.21 -8.03
C GLY A 62 -0.05 -8.85 -8.21
N PHE A 63 0.58 -7.85 -7.62
CA PHE A 63 0.10 -6.47 -7.59
C PHE A 63 0.93 -5.54 -8.46
N TYR A 64 0.27 -4.48 -8.93
CA TYR A 64 0.92 -3.35 -9.59
C TYR A 64 0.87 -2.14 -8.66
N ALA A 65 1.99 -1.43 -8.56
CA ALA A 65 2.12 -0.31 -7.64
C ALA A 65 2.93 0.83 -8.26
N HIS A 66 2.59 2.05 -7.85
CA HIS A 66 3.45 3.21 -8.05
C HIS A 66 4.40 3.30 -6.87
N THR A 67 5.69 3.43 -7.16
CA THR A 67 6.73 3.43 -6.12
C THR A 67 7.25 4.83 -5.80
N GLY A 68 6.88 5.83 -6.60
CA GLY A 68 7.50 7.15 -6.56
C GLY A 68 8.70 7.25 -7.50
N TYR A 69 9.31 6.13 -7.86
CA TYR A 69 10.40 6.05 -8.84
C TYR A 69 9.92 5.42 -10.13
N GLU A 70 8.98 4.50 -10.06
CA GLU A 70 8.39 3.81 -11.19
C GLU A 70 6.87 3.93 -11.11
N ALA A 71 6.24 4.22 -12.27
CA ALA A 71 4.79 4.40 -12.34
C ALA A 71 4.02 3.09 -12.23
N GLU A 72 4.62 1.99 -12.71
CA GLU A 72 3.98 0.68 -12.73
C GLU A 72 5.02 -0.39 -12.41
N LYS A 73 5.15 -0.70 -11.16
CA LYS A 73 6.03 -1.77 -10.70
C LYS A 73 5.20 -3.00 -10.35
N PHE A 74 5.59 -4.15 -10.87
CA PHE A 74 4.95 -5.41 -10.51
C PHE A 74 5.67 -6.07 -9.34
N TYR A 75 4.87 -6.55 -8.38
CA TYR A 75 5.34 -7.36 -7.26
C TYR A 75 4.51 -8.64 -7.21
N SER A 76 5.15 -9.80 -7.15
CA SER A 76 4.42 -11.03 -6.84
C SER A 76 3.72 -10.89 -5.48
N PHE A 77 2.68 -11.68 -5.22
CA PHE A 77 2.02 -11.64 -3.93
C PHE A 77 2.99 -11.89 -2.77
N GLU A 78 3.93 -12.83 -2.94
CA GLU A 78 4.93 -13.13 -1.92
C GLU A 78 5.92 -12.00 -1.70
N GLU A 79 6.41 -11.39 -2.78
CA GLU A 79 7.34 -10.27 -2.68
C GLU A 79 6.72 -9.08 -1.95
N LEU A 80 5.48 -8.73 -2.32
CA LEU A 80 4.80 -7.61 -1.68
C LEU A 80 4.57 -7.91 -0.21
N ASP A 81 4.06 -9.09 0.12
CA ASP A 81 3.81 -9.43 1.51
C ASP A 81 5.07 -9.42 2.35
N ARG A 82 6.20 -9.87 1.80
CA ARG A 82 7.47 -9.88 2.52
C ARG A 82 7.89 -8.49 2.97
N ILE A 83 7.80 -7.50 2.09
CA ILE A 83 8.19 -6.13 2.44
C ILE A 83 7.10 -5.40 3.23
N TRP A 84 5.85 -5.77 3.03
CA TRP A 84 4.72 -5.16 3.73
C TRP A 84 4.60 -5.65 5.17
N ARG A 85 4.79 -6.94 5.41
CA ARG A 85 4.71 -7.50 6.78
C ARG A 85 5.77 -6.93 7.71
N ARG A 86 6.91 -6.50 7.18
CA ARG A 86 7.95 -5.85 7.97
C ARG A 86 7.46 -4.57 8.63
N MET A 87 6.46 -3.93 8.06
CA MET A 87 5.86 -2.70 8.57
C MET A 87 4.46 -2.93 9.16
N GLY A 88 4.13 -4.20 9.47
CA GLY A 88 2.88 -4.55 10.14
C GLY A 88 1.66 -4.65 9.25
N ARG A 89 1.81 -4.69 7.95
CA ARG A 89 0.72 -4.78 6.96
C ARG A 89 -0.31 -3.68 7.12
N VAL A 90 0.18 -2.46 7.35
CA VAL A 90 -0.65 -1.27 7.49
C VAL A 90 -0.95 -0.69 6.11
N GLY A 91 -2.19 -0.32 5.89
CA GLY A 91 -2.62 0.33 4.66
C GLY A 91 -3.60 1.46 4.92
N LEU A 92 -3.71 2.36 3.95
CA LEU A 92 -4.60 3.51 3.98
C LEU A 92 -5.35 3.59 2.65
N ALA A 93 -6.66 3.40 2.73
CA ALA A 93 -7.54 3.61 1.58
C ALA A 93 -8.08 5.05 1.63
N ILE A 94 -8.03 5.74 0.50
CA ILE A 94 -8.51 7.11 0.37
C ILE A 94 -9.51 7.14 -0.79
N TYR A 95 -10.73 7.63 -0.54
CA TYR A 95 -11.78 7.64 -1.54
C TYR A 95 -12.75 8.79 -1.30
N ARG A 96 -13.64 9.02 -2.26
CA ARG A 96 -14.61 10.10 -2.20
C ARG A 96 -15.92 9.72 -1.50
#